data_40aa788062fc950566133a6d449734e3
#
_entry.id   40aa788062fc950566133a6d449734e3
#
_cell.length_a   1.000
_cell.length_b   1.000
_cell.length_c   1.000
_cell.angle_alpha   90.00
_cell.angle_beta   90.00
_cell.angle_gamma   90.00
#
_symmetry.space_group_name_H-M   'P 1'
#
loop_
_entity.id
_entity.type
_entity.pdbx_description
1 polymer ?
#
loop_
_entity_poly.entity_id
_entity_poly.type
_entity_poly.pdbx_seq_one_letter_code
_entity_poly.pdbx_strand_id
1 'polypeptide(L)'
;MATKEKGSAGKGGAKGGKGEKGNSMLPASHKGEKLPVPAPRLRDYYVQTVRARLATQFGLSNPHEIPQLEKIVLNVGMGEAIKTPKVLDTVVDELAVISGQKPVRKKAKKSIANFGLRQGQEVGASVTLRGARMWEFLDRFVSTALPRVRDFRGLSTRSFDGRGNYSMGIKEQMIFPEINYDQVEQIHGMDITFVTTTTKDDQALALLRELGMPFRGDEKPVVVKH
;
A
#
# COMPACT_ATOMS: atom_id res chain seq x y z
N MET A 1 2.48 26.64 75.51
CA MET A 1 3.61 25.75 75.18
C MET A 1 3.05 24.62 74.37
N ALA A 2 3.34 24.61 73.07
CA ALA A 2 2.81 23.66 72.11
C ALA A 2 3.97 22.86 71.51
N THR A 3 3.90 21.56 71.59
CA THR A 3 4.82 20.63 71.00
C THR A 3 4.19 19.99 69.77
N LYS A 4 4.88 20.14 68.65
CA LYS A 4 4.55 19.56 67.31
C LYS A 4 4.96 18.10 67.29
N GLU A 5 4.09 17.20 66.81
CA GLU A 5 4.47 15.89 66.31
C GLU A 5 4.26 15.80 64.81
N LYS A 6 5.30 15.33 64.13
CA LYS A 6 5.34 15.12 62.69
C LYS A 6 4.85 13.72 62.36
N GLY A 7 3.75 13.64 61.61
CA GLY A 7 3.27 12.40 60.97
C GLY A 7 4.04 12.10 59.69
N SER A 8 4.62 10.91 59.63
CA SER A 8 5.31 10.33 58.49
C SER A 8 4.31 9.77 57.47
N ALA A 9 4.29 10.29 56.25
CA ALA A 9 3.47 9.78 55.14
C ALA A 9 4.21 8.65 54.40
N GLY A 10 3.60 7.47 54.39
CA GLY A 10 4.09 6.30 53.67
C GLY A 10 3.95 6.46 52.17
N LYS A 11 5.03 6.19 51.44
CA LYS A 11 5.10 6.05 50.00
C LYS A 11 4.42 4.75 49.56
N GLY A 12 3.23 4.82 48.97
CA GLY A 12 2.62 3.73 48.20
C GLY A 12 3.25 3.63 46.83
N GLY A 13 4.06 2.60 46.61
CA GLY A 13 4.63 2.29 45.31
C GLY A 13 3.57 1.72 44.34
N ALA A 14 3.22 2.44 43.32
CA ALA A 14 2.45 1.93 42.19
C ALA A 14 3.33 0.99 41.37
N LYS A 15 3.06 -0.31 41.38
CA LYS A 15 3.60 -1.30 40.46
C LYS A 15 3.04 -1.01 39.06
N GLY A 16 3.88 -0.52 38.17
CA GLY A 16 3.59 -0.39 36.75
C GLY A 16 3.28 -1.76 36.15
N GLY A 17 2.09 -1.91 35.61
CA GLY A 17 1.71 -3.08 34.83
C GLY A 17 2.63 -3.23 33.64
N LYS A 18 3.27 -4.39 33.51
CA LYS A 18 3.93 -4.84 32.28
C LYS A 18 2.85 -4.95 31.20
N GLY A 19 2.80 -3.99 30.27
CA GLY A 19 2.04 -4.12 29.05
C GLY A 19 2.50 -5.35 28.28
N GLU A 20 1.59 -6.24 28.00
CA GLU A 20 1.79 -7.34 27.07
C GLU A 20 2.28 -6.77 25.75
N LYS A 21 3.45 -7.19 25.33
CA LYS A 21 3.97 -6.88 23.99
C LYS A 21 3.09 -7.64 23.02
N GLY A 22 2.13 -6.95 22.42
CA GLY A 22 1.38 -7.45 21.29
C GLY A 22 2.36 -7.96 20.24
N ASN A 23 2.07 -9.13 19.69
CA ASN A 23 2.86 -9.81 18.67
C ASN A 23 2.74 -8.97 17.37
N SER A 24 3.64 -7.97 17.18
CA SER A 24 3.62 -7.16 15.97
C SER A 24 4.11 -7.98 14.79
N MET A 25 3.35 -7.99 13.70
CA MET A 25 3.74 -8.61 12.42
C MET A 25 5.02 -8.02 11.82
N LEU A 26 5.45 -6.86 12.32
CA LEU A 26 6.64 -6.20 11.81
C LEU A 26 7.90 -6.97 12.24
N PRO A 27 8.76 -7.36 11.29
CA PRO A 27 10.05 -7.93 11.62
C PRO A 27 10.83 -6.93 12.46
N ALA A 28 11.49 -7.42 13.50
CA ALA A 28 12.33 -6.58 14.35
C ALA A 28 13.27 -5.74 13.49
N SER A 29 13.28 -4.42 13.69
CA SER A 29 14.18 -3.53 12.94
C SER A 29 15.62 -3.94 13.26
N HIS A 30 16.25 -4.66 12.34
CA HIS A 30 17.68 -4.92 12.43
C HIS A 30 18.41 -3.58 12.33
N LYS A 31 18.95 -3.12 13.44
CA LYS A 31 20.02 -2.10 13.47
C LYS A 31 21.30 -2.77 12.97
N GLY A 32 21.35 -3.15 11.71
CA GLY A 32 22.49 -3.78 11.05
C GLY A 32 22.83 -3.01 9.78
N GLU A 33 24.02 -3.22 9.27
CA GLU A 33 24.51 -2.65 8.02
C GLU A 33 23.46 -2.73 6.93
N LYS A 34 23.21 -1.60 6.26
CA LYS A 34 22.31 -1.56 5.11
C LYS A 34 22.93 -2.41 4.02
N LEU A 35 22.48 -3.64 3.90
CA LEU A 35 22.82 -4.48 2.75
C LEU A 35 22.45 -3.70 1.46
N PRO A 36 23.32 -3.72 0.44
CA PRO A 36 23.02 -3.07 -0.82
C PRO A 36 21.74 -3.68 -1.39
N VAL A 37 20.70 -2.87 -1.45
CA VAL A 37 19.41 -3.30 -2.05
C VAL A 37 19.63 -3.38 -3.56
N PRO A 38 19.40 -4.54 -4.21
CA PRO A 38 19.53 -4.65 -5.65
C PRO A 38 18.60 -3.67 -6.36
N ALA A 39 19.02 -3.17 -7.52
CA ALA A 39 18.19 -2.29 -8.34
C ALA A 39 16.89 -3.03 -8.75
N PRO A 40 15.72 -2.37 -8.71
CA PRO A 40 14.46 -3.01 -9.10
C PRO A 40 14.50 -3.35 -10.60
N ARG A 41 14.43 -4.63 -10.94
CA ARG A 41 14.51 -5.13 -12.33
C ARG A 41 13.49 -4.50 -13.29
N LEU A 42 12.27 -4.23 -12.80
CA LEU A 42 11.21 -3.63 -13.61
C LEU A 42 11.52 -2.17 -13.97
N ARG A 43 12.27 -1.44 -13.12
CA ARG A 43 12.77 -0.11 -13.43
C ARG A 43 13.78 -0.15 -14.57
N ASP A 44 14.72 -1.09 -14.52
CA ASP A 44 15.75 -1.23 -15.55
C ASP A 44 15.11 -1.63 -16.88
N TYR A 45 14.13 -2.54 -16.86
CA TYR A 45 13.33 -2.89 -18.02
C TYR A 45 12.57 -1.69 -18.60
N TYR A 46 11.96 -0.86 -17.76
CA TYR A 46 11.30 0.37 -18.19
C TYR A 46 12.28 1.30 -18.91
N VAL A 47 13.46 1.55 -18.34
CA VAL A 47 14.46 2.48 -18.89
C VAL A 47 15.03 1.96 -20.22
N GLN A 48 15.34 0.67 -20.29
CA GLN A 48 16.03 0.07 -21.46
C GLN A 48 15.08 -0.20 -22.63
N THR A 49 13.85 -0.64 -22.33
CA THR A 49 12.95 -1.19 -23.35
C THR A 49 11.68 -0.37 -23.51
N VAL A 50 10.93 -0.17 -22.42
CA VAL A 50 9.57 0.39 -22.47
C VAL A 50 9.58 1.84 -22.95
N ARG A 51 10.53 2.66 -22.49
CA ARG A 51 10.65 4.06 -22.91
C ARG A 51 10.81 4.20 -24.42
N ALA A 52 11.68 3.41 -25.04
CA ALA A 52 11.91 3.46 -26.47
C ALA A 52 10.67 3.03 -27.26
N ARG A 53 9.99 1.96 -26.80
CA ARG A 53 8.75 1.48 -27.44
C ARG A 53 7.63 2.51 -27.38
N LEU A 54 7.39 3.13 -26.22
CA LEU A 54 6.36 4.15 -26.07
C LEU A 54 6.66 5.40 -26.88
N ALA A 55 7.93 5.85 -26.93
CA ALA A 55 8.35 6.97 -27.77
C ALA A 55 8.03 6.71 -29.25
N THR A 56 8.33 5.51 -29.76
CA THR A 56 8.04 5.12 -31.15
C THR A 56 6.54 4.99 -31.41
N GLN A 57 5.81 4.35 -30.49
CA GLN A 57 4.36 4.11 -30.61
C GLN A 57 3.54 5.41 -30.70
N PHE A 58 3.90 6.40 -29.88
CA PHE A 58 3.16 7.67 -29.80
C PHE A 58 3.84 8.84 -30.53
N GLY A 59 4.97 8.60 -31.22
CA GLY A 59 5.71 9.63 -31.94
C GLY A 59 6.25 10.75 -31.04
N LEU A 60 6.66 10.43 -29.81
CA LEU A 60 7.13 11.41 -28.84
C LEU A 60 8.61 11.69 -29.07
N SER A 61 8.92 12.95 -29.41
CA SER A 61 10.30 13.41 -29.60
C SER A 61 10.95 13.87 -28.30
N ASN A 62 10.14 14.39 -27.36
CA ASN A 62 10.62 14.87 -26.07
C ASN A 62 10.68 13.74 -25.04
N PRO A 63 11.87 13.43 -24.45
CA PRO A 63 12.01 12.40 -23.43
C PRO A 63 11.17 12.63 -22.16
N HIS A 64 10.77 13.86 -21.87
CA HIS A 64 9.97 14.20 -20.69
C HIS A 64 8.45 13.98 -20.91
N GLU A 65 8.01 13.86 -22.14
CA GLU A 65 6.61 13.53 -22.49
C GLU A 65 6.33 12.03 -22.41
N ILE A 66 7.38 11.20 -22.37
CA ILE A 66 7.22 9.75 -22.32
C ILE A 66 6.52 9.38 -21.00
N PRO A 67 5.41 8.60 -21.08
CA PRO A 67 4.68 8.18 -19.90
C PRO A 67 5.57 7.44 -18.87
N GLN A 68 5.49 7.84 -17.62
CA GLN A 68 6.23 7.23 -16.51
C GLN A 68 5.31 7.02 -15.32
N LEU A 69 5.56 5.98 -14.54
CA LEU A 69 4.90 5.79 -13.25
C LEU A 69 5.48 6.74 -12.21
N GLU A 70 4.62 7.59 -11.61
CA GLU A 70 5.03 8.59 -10.61
C GLU A 70 4.98 8.01 -9.19
N LYS A 71 3.85 7.38 -8.85
CA LYS A 71 3.60 6.79 -7.53
C LYS A 71 2.51 5.72 -7.61
N ILE A 72 2.52 4.83 -6.60
CA ILE A 72 1.41 3.90 -6.33
C ILE A 72 0.85 4.24 -4.96
N VAL A 73 -0.47 4.34 -4.87
CA VAL A 73 -1.16 4.61 -3.61
C VAL A 73 -1.96 3.37 -3.24
N LEU A 74 -1.69 2.83 -2.06
CA LEU A 74 -2.48 1.78 -1.43
C LEU A 74 -3.40 2.43 -0.41
N ASN A 75 -4.67 2.10 -0.43
CA ASN A 75 -5.66 2.62 0.52
C ASN A 75 -6.55 1.49 1.02
N VAL A 76 -6.73 1.44 2.33
CA VAL A 76 -7.69 0.54 2.97
C VAL A 76 -8.67 1.38 3.77
N GLY A 77 -9.95 1.28 3.41
CA GLY A 77 -11.04 1.87 4.16
C GLY A 77 -11.66 0.83 5.11
N MET A 78 -11.64 1.11 6.42
CA MET A 78 -12.15 0.20 7.43
C MET A 78 -13.26 0.87 8.24
N GLY A 79 -14.51 0.71 7.78
CA GLY A 79 -15.68 1.25 8.48
C GLY A 79 -15.91 0.61 9.88
N GLU A 80 -15.48 -0.63 10.05
CA GLU A 80 -15.60 -1.36 11.32
C GLU A 80 -14.65 -0.84 12.41
N ALA A 81 -13.57 -0.15 12.04
CA ALA A 81 -12.66 0.49 12.97
C ALA A 81 -13.34 1.52 13.89
N ILE A 82 -14.52 2.03 13.50
CA ILE A 82 -15.34 2.91 14.34
C ILE A 82 -15.78 2.19 15.62
N LYS A 83 -16.11 0.89 15.51
CA LYS A 83 -16.55 0.06 16.64
C LYS A 83 -15.38 -0.62 17.35
N THR A 84 -14.42 -1.10 16.56
CA THR A 84 -13.29 -1.90 17.05
C THR A 84 -11.96 -1.33 16.54
N PRO A 85 -11.33 -0.38 17.26
CA PRO A 85 -10.09 0.28 16.81
C PRO A 85 -8.92 -0.68 16.60
N LYS A 86 -8.88 -1.82 17.31
CA LYS A 86 -7.83 -2.84 17.19
C LYS A 86 -7.70 -3.40 15.76
N VAL A 87 -8.81 -3.55 15.06
CA VAL A 87 -8.82 -4.04 13.67
C VAL A 87 -7.99 -3.11 12.75
N LEU A 88 -8.01 -1.81 13.03
CA LEU A 88 -7.19 -0.87 12.25
C LEU A 88 -5.69 -1.04 12.52
N ASP A 89 -5.30 -1.41 13.74
CA ASP A 89 -3.90 -1.68 14.08
C ASP A 89 -3.38 -2.86 13.27
N THR A 90 -4.15 -3.95 13.19
CA THR A 90 -3.83 -5.13 12.35
C THR A 90 -3.68 -4.73 10.87
N VAL A 91 -4.62 -3.96 10.32
CA VAL A 91 -4.55 -3.47 8.94
C VAL A 91 -3.30 -2.60 8.69
N VAL A 92 -2.93 -1.76 9.64
CA VAL A 92 -1.72 -0.93 9.53
C VAL A 92 -0.47 -1.80 9.50
N ASP A 93 -0.40 -2.85 10.32
CA ASP A 93 0.73 -3.78 10.35
C ASP A 93 0.80 -4.61 9.05
N GLU A 94 -0.32 -5.11 8.55
CA GLU A 94 -0.40 -5.82 7.26
C GLU A 94 0.08 -4.93 6.09
N LEU A 95 -0.43 -3.70 6.00
CA LEU A 95 0.02 -2.74 4.98
C LEU A 95 1.50 -2.40 5.11
N ALA A 96 2.04 -2.36 6.33
CA ALA A 96 3.46 -2.12 6.55
C ALA A 96 4.32 -3.28 6.03
N VAL A 97 3.87 -4.52 6.20
CA VAL A 97 4.54 -5.72 5.66
C VAL A 97 4.51 -5.73 4.12
N ILE A 98 3.34 -5.45 3.52
CA ILE A 98 3.18 -5.43 2.05
C ILE A 98 4.03 -4.32 1.41
N SER A 99 4.03 -3.11 1.99
CA SER A 99 4.64 -1.92 1.40
C SER A 99 6.11 -1.70 1.79
N GLY A 100 6.57 -2.36 2.84
CA GLY A 100 7.90 -2.14 3.42
C GLY A 100 8.08 -0.76 4.06
N GLN A 101 6.99 -0.03 4.32
CA GLN A 101 7.01 1.28 5.01
C GLN A 101 5.79 1.46 5.91
N LYS A 102 5.90 2.30 6.94
CA LYS A 102 4.82 2.55 7.89
C LYS A 102 3.66 3.29 7.22
N PRO A 103 2.42 2.75 7.27
CA PRO A 103 1.22 3.41 6.76
C PRO A 103 0.83 4.65 7.54
N VAL A 104 0.10 5.53 6.88
CA VAL A 104 -0.51 6.71 7.51
C VAL A 104 -1.97 6.40 7.82
N ARG A 105 -2.37 6.54 9.08
CA ARG A 105 -3.77 6.40 9.50
C ARG A 105 -4.59 7.57 8.99
N LYS A 106 -5.73 7.28 8.39
CA LYS A 106 -6.64 8.28 7.85
C LYS A 106 -7.75 8.57 8.85
N LYS A 107 -7.92 9.87 9.15
CA LYS A 107 -8.92 10.36 10.08
C LYS A 107 -10.08 11.01 9.33
N ALA A 108 -11.29 10.84 9.88
CA ALA A 108 -12.50 11.45 9.34
C ALA A 108 -12.41 12.98 9.40
N LYS A 109 -12.71 13.63 8.28
CA LYS A 109 -12.69 15.10 8.15
C LYS A 109 -13.95 15.77 8.73
N LYS A 110 -15.11 15.07 8.66
CA LYS A 110 -16.41 15.58 9.10
C LYS A 110 -17.13 14.52 9.93
N SER A 111 -18.00 14.97 10.84
CA SER A 111 -18.92 14.10 11.57
C SER A 111 -20.14 13.80 10.68
N ILE A 112 -20.54 12.53 10.58
CA ILE A 112 -21.71 12.07 9.80
C ILE A 112 -22.52 11.15 10.71
N ALA A 113 -23.69 11.61 11.16
CA ALA A 113 -24.54 10.90 12.13
C ALA A 113 -25.01 9.54 11.60
N ASN A 114 -25.42 9.46 10.33
CA ASN A 114 -25.91 8.23 9.72
C ASN A 114 -24.89 7.08 9.71
N PHE A 115 -23.61 7.38 9.70
CA PHE A 115 -22.53 6.39 9.75
C PHE A 115 -21.94 6.24 11.15
N GLY A 116 -22.47 6.94 12.17
CA GLY A 116 -21.91 6.93 13.52
C GLY A 116 -20.50 7.52 13.60
N LEU A 117 -20.10 8.33 12.60
CA LEU A 117 -18.77 8.84 12.41
C LEU A 117 -18.60 10.22 13.07
N ARG A 118 -17.55 10.37 13.87
CA ARG A 118 -17.15 11.66 14.45
C ARG A 118 -15.87 12.16 13.80
N GLN A 119 -15.73 13.47 13.69
CA GLN A 119 -14.50 14.12 13.22
C GLN A 119 -13.30 13.66 14.07
N GLY A 120 -12.18 13.34 13.40
CA GLY A 120 -10.96 12.90 14.06
C GLY A 120 -10.88 11.38 14.32
N GLN A 121 -11.96 10.62 14.17
CA GLN A 121 -11.92 9.17 14.28
C GLN A 121 -11.10 8.55 13.14
N GLU A 122 -10.32 7.53 13.45
CA GLU A 122 -9.52 6.79 12.47
C GLU A 122 -10.40 5.78 11.72
N VAL A 123 -10.40 5.86 10.40
CA VAL A 123 -11.32 5.10 9.53
C VAL A 123 -10.61 4.32 8.44
N GLY A 124 -9.30 4.36 8.40
CA GLY A 124 -8.53 3.63 7.40
C GLY A 124 -7.04 3.92 7.47
N ALA A 125 -6.31 3.29 6.58
CA ALA A 125 -4.87 3.47 6.43
C ALA A 125 -4.49 3.63 4.96
N SER A 126 -3.44 4.39 4.67
CA SER A 126 -2.93 4.50 3.31
C SER A 126 -1.40 4.60 3.28
N VAL A 127 -0.84 4.13 2.16
CA VAL A 127 0.58 4.18 1.85
C VAL A 127 0.77 4.76 0.47
N THR A 128 1.77 5.62 0.32
CA THR A 128 2.21 6.11 -1.00
C THR A 128 3.61 5.59 -1.27
N LEU A 129 3.74 4.78 -2.31
CA LEU A 129 4.99 4.19 -2.76
C LEU A 129 5.59 5.03 -3.89
N ARG A 130 6.91 5.29 -3.81
CA ARG A 130 7.67 6.03 -4.83
C ARG A 130 9.05 5.39 -5.02
N GLY A 131 9.69 5.69 -6.16
CA GLY A 131 11.06 5.25 -6.44
C GLY A 131 11.23 3.73 -6.42
N ALA A 132 12.30 3.21 -5.81
CA ALA A 132 12.62 1.79 -5.83
C ALA A 132 11.51 0.90 -5.24
N ARG A 133 10.92 1.30 -4.10
CA ARG A 133 9.82 0.55 -3.46
C ARG A 133 8.57 0.44 -4.33
N MET A 134 8.27 1.47 -5.12
CA MET A 134 7.16 1.48 -6.07
C MET A 134 7.37 0.42 -7.15
N TRP A 135 8.55 0.37 -7.75
CA TRP A 135 8.88 -0.59 -8.80
C TRP A 135 8.90 -2.03 -8.29
N GLU A 136 9.43 -2.23 -7.10
CA GLU A 136 9.48 -3.54 -6.45
C GLU A 136 8.07 -4.04 -6.09
N PHE A 137 7.24 -3.15 -5.55
CA PHE A 137 5.84 -3.48 -5.28
C PHE A 137 5.09 -3.84 -6.57
N LEU A 138 5.25 -3.06 -7.66
CA LEU A 138 4.62 -3.34 -8.94
C LEU A 138 5.03 -4.71 -9.47
N ASP A 139 6.31 -5.06 -9.38
CA ASP A 139 6.82 -6.34 -9.84
C ASP A 139 6.20 -7.50 -9.07
N ARG A 140 6.19 -7.47 -7.74
CA ARG A 140 5.54 -8.49 -6.89
C ARG A 140 4.03 -8.55 -7.14
N PHE A 141 3.41 -7.41 -7.32
CA PHE A 141 1.99 -7.31 -7.60
C PHE A 141 1.62 -8.03 -8.90
N VAL A 142 2.32 -7.75 -10.00
CA VAL A 142 2.05 -8.34 -11.31
C VAL A 142 2.43 -9.83 -11.35
N SER A 143 3.61 -10.17 -10.82
CA SER A 143 4.15 -11.53 -10.95
C SER A 143 3.57 -12.53 -9.95
N THR A 144 3.17 -12.07 -8.74
CA THR A 144 2.81 -12.98 -7.66
C THR A 144 1.39 -12.74 -7.15
N ALA A 145 0.98 -11.49 -6.89
CA ALA A 145 -0.30 -11.21 -6.27
C ALA A 145 -1.48 -11.34 -7.24
N LEU A 146 -1.40 -10.78 -8.45
CA LEU A 146 -2.48 -10.85 -9.45
C LEU A 146 -2.87 -12.28 -9.84
N PRO A 147 -1.95 -13.23 -10.09
CA PRO A 147 -2.31 -14.61 -10.39
C PRO A 147 -3.03 -15.34 -9.24
N ARG A 148 -2.88 -14.88 -8.00
CA ARG A 148 -3.55 -15.44 -6.82
C ARG A 148 -4.95 -14.90 -6.57
N VAL A 149 -5.37 -13.86 -7.31
CA VAL A 149 -6.72 -13.32 -7.20
C VAL A 149 -7.73 -14.37 -7.65
N ARG A 150 -8.71 -14.66 -6.80
CA ARG A 150 -9.79 -15.61 -7.10
C ARG A 150 -10.57 -15.14 -8.34
N ASP A 151 -10.84 -16.07 -9.28
CA ASP A 151 -11.58 -15.81 -10.51
C ASP A 151 -11.04 -14.64 -11.35
N PHE A 152 -9.73 -14.49 -11.40
CA PHE A 152 -9.10 -13.41 -12.14
C PHE A 152 -9.33 -13.58 -13.65
N ARG A 153 -9.97 -12.57 -14.26
CA ARG A 153 -10.30 -12.53 -15.71
C ARG A 153 -9.64 -11.36 -16.43
N GLY A 154 -8.58 -10.81 -15.86
CA GLY A 154 -7.92 -9.60 -16.37
C GLY A 154 -8.52 -8.31 -15.82
N LEU A 155 -7.73 -7.25 -15.90
CA LEU A 155 -8.04 -5.92 -15.40
C LEU A 155 -8.96 -5.18 -16.36
N SER A 156 -9.88 -4.35 -15.84
CA SER A 156 -10.80 -3.57 -16.66
C SER A 156 -10.08 -2.34 -17.23
N THR A 157 -10.22 -2.10 -18.52
CA THR A 157 -9.72 -0.87 -19.17
C THR A 157 -10.56 0.36 -18.87
N ARG A 158 -11.74 0.20 -18.24
CA ARG A 158 -12.66 1.30 -17.89
C ARG A 158 -12.33 1.99 -16.57
N SER A 159 -11.32 1.50 -15.84
CA SER A 159 -10.95 2.00 -14.50
C SER A 159 -9.91 3.12 -14.54
N PHE A 160 -9.72 3.77 -15.68
CA PHE A 160 -8.97 5.01 -15.83
C PHE A 160 -9.85 6.20 -15.44
N ASP A 161 -9.23 7.26 -14.92
CA ASP A 161 -9.90 8.47 -14.42
C ASP A 161 -10.07 9.60 -15.47
N GLY A 162 -9.68 9.38 -16.74
CA GLY A 162 -9.64 10.39 -17.78
C GLY A 162 -8.42 11.33 -17.70
N ARG A 163 -7.49 11.06 -16.77
CA ARG A 163 -6.26 11.83 -16.56
C ARG A 163 -5.02 10.96 -16.49
N GLY A 164 -5.08 9.75 -17.06
CA GLY A 164 -3.96 8.82 -17.11
C GLY A 164 -3.66 8.07 -15.81
N ASN A 165 -4.53 8.14 -14.79
CA ASN A 165 -4.37 7.34 -13.59
C ASN A 165 -5.29 6.11 -13.65
N TYR A 166 -4.81 5.00 -13.10
CA TYR A 166 -5.54 3.74 -13.05
C TYR A 166 -5.81 3.32 -11.62
N SER A 167 -7.07 2.99 -11.31
CA SER A 167 -7.46 2.54 -9.97
C SER A 167 -8.13 1.17 -10.04
N MET A 168 -7.77 0.29 -9.12
CA MET A 168 -8.39 -1.02 -8.98
C MET A 168 -8.61 -1.39 -7.52
N GLY A 169 -9.68 -2.15 -7.26
CA GLY A 169 -9.97 -2.72 -5.94
C GLY A 169 -9.61 -4.21 -5.89
N ILE A 170 -9.01 -4.61 -4.80
CA ILE A 170 -8.77 -6.00 -4.44
C ILE A 170 -9.70 -6.33 -3.28
N LYS A 171 -10.34 -7.49 -3.33
CA LYS A 171 -11.31 -7.92 -2.31
C LYS A 171 -10.65 -8.53 -1.07
N GLU A 172 -9.51 -9.19 -1.26
CA GLU A 172 -8.86 -9.99 -0.22
C GLU A 172 -7.37 -9.63 -0.13
N GLN A 173 -6.89 -9.24 1.06
CA GLN A 173 -5.46 -8.95 1.28
C GLN A 173 -4.59 -10.20 1.22
N MET A 174 -5.17 -11.39 1.38
CA MET A 174 -4.46 -12.67 1.41
C MET A 174 -3.80 -13.07 0.09
N ILE A 175 -4.02 -12.33 -1.00
CA ILE A 175 -3.32 -12.53 -2.27
C ILE A 175 -1.82 -12.22 -2.15
N PHE A 176 -1.42 -11.41 -1.17
CA PHE A 176 -0.03 -11.07 -0.93
C PHE A 176 0.65 -12.18 -0.11
N PRO A 177 1.75 -12.78 -0.61
CA PRO A 177 2.44 -13.88 0.07
C PRO A 177 3.13 -13.46 1.37
N GLU A 178 3.31 -12.16 1.58
CA GLU A 178 3.93 -11.60 2.77
C GLU A 178 3.04 -11.67 4.00
N ILE A 179 1.73 -11.86 3.79
CA ILE A 179 0.75 -11.95 4.88
C ILE A 179 0.67 -13.38 5.39
N ASN A 180 0.81 -13.53 6.70
CA ASN A 180 0.61 -14.82 7.36
C ASN A 180 -0.88 -15.04 7.62
N TYR A 181 -1.44 -16.10 7.00
CA TYR A 181 -2.87 -16.46 7.12
C TYR A 181 -3.32 -16.69 8.56
N ASP A 182 -2.46 -17.25 9.42
CA ASP A 182 -2.78 -17.57 10.82
C ASP A 182 -2.97 -16.32 11.69
N GLN A 183 -2.51 -15.16 11.22
CA GLN A 183 -2.57 -13.89 11.96
C GLN A 183 -3.66 -12.95 11.45
N VAL A 184 -4.35 -13.35 10.37
CA VAL A 184 -5.44 -12.56 9.79
C VAL A 184 -6.71 -12.75 10.61
N GLU A 185 -7.12 -11.72 11.35
CA GLU A 185 -8.38 -11.73 12.11
C GLU A 185 -9.59 -11.50 11.20
N GLN A 186 -9.43 -10.67 10.16
CA GLN A 186 -10.51 -10.27 9.27
C GLN A 186 -10.04 -10.07 7.83
N ILE A 187 -10.80 -10.59 6.88
CA ILE A 187 -10.57 -10.35 5.45
C ILE A 187 -11.05 -8.94 5.10
N HIS A 188 -10.17 -8.17 4.48
CA HIS A 188 -10.50 -6.83 4.01
C HIS A 188 -9.96 -6.58 2.60
N GLY A 189 -10.64 -5.69 1.89
CA GLY A 189 -10.20 -5.21 0.59
C GLY A 189 -9.28 -4.02 0.68
N MET A 190 -8.60 -3.74 -0.44
CA MET A 190 -7.78 -2.55 -0.60
C MET A 190 -7.93 -1.96 -2.00
N ASP A 191 -7.78 -0.65 -2.09
CA ASP A 191 -7.72 0.08 -3.35
C ASP A 191 -6.26 0.35 -3.69
N ILE A 192 -5.88 0.07 -4.93
CA ILE A 192 -4.56 0.35 -5.49
C ILE A 192 -4.73 1.35 -6.62
N THR A 193 -4.09 2.50 -6.51
CA THR A 193 -4.10 3.54 -7.53
C THR A 193 -2.70 3.74 -8.10
N PHE A 194 -2.56 3.55 -9.41
CA PHE A 194 -1.35 3.81 -10.17
C PHE A 194 -1.44 5.21 -10.76
N VAL A 195 -0.56 6.10 -10.34
CA VAL A 195 -0.50 7.47 -10.81
C VAL A 195 0.64 7.61 -11.80
N THR A 196 0.33 8.08 -13.01
CA THR A 196 1.30 8.28 -14.08
C THR A 196 1.55 9.77 -14.34
N THR A 197 2.59 10.07 -15.10
CA THR A 197 2.91 11.45 -15.48
C THR A 197 2.09 11.96 -16.67
N THR A 198 1.48 11.05 -17.44
CA THR A 198 0.66 11.42 -18.60
C THR A 198 -0.76 11.79 -18.19
N THR A 199 -1.39 12.66 -18.97
CA THR A 199 -2.81 13.02 -18.82
C THR A 199 -3.72 12.24 -19.79
N LYS A 200 -3.16 11.38 -20.65
CA LYS A 200 -3.90 10.61 -21.64
C LYS A 200 -4.01 9.15 -21.21
N ASP A 201 -5.24 8.65 -21.11
CA ASP A 201 -5.50 7.27 -20.67
C ASP A 201 -4.91 6.22 -21.63
N ASP A 202 -4.90 6.48 -22.94
CA ASP A 202 -4.33 5.56 -23.93
C ASP A 202 -2.82 5.35 -23.72
N GLN A 203 -2.09 6.42 -23.38
CA GLN A 203 -0.67 6.36 -23.09
C GLN A 203 -0.40 5.65 -21.75
N ALA A 204 -1.24 5.89 -20.76
CA ALA A 204 -1.15 5.21 -19.46
C ALA A 204 -1.48 3.72 -19.58
N LEU A 205 -2.48 3.35 -20.39
CA LEU A 205 -2.82 1.97 -20.70
C LEU A 205 -1.64 1.25 -21.37
N ALA A 206 -1.04 1.87 -22.39
CA ALA A 206 0.11 1.30 -23.07
C ALA A 206 1.31 1.11 -22.12
N LEU A 207 1.58 2.10 -21.25
CA LEU A 207 2.62 2.00 -20.23
C LEU A 207 2.38 0.81 -19.28
N LEU A 208 1.19 0.70 -18.70
CA LEU A 208 0.87 -0.37 -17.74
C LEU A 208 0.86 -1.75 -18.40
N ARG A 209 0.44 -1.83 -19.67
CA ARG A 209 0.49 -3.06 -20.49
C ARG A 209 1.92 -3.51 -20.74
N GLU A 210 2.81 -2.61 -21.13
CA GLU A 210 4.24 -2.90 -21.34
C GLU A 210 4.95 -3.28 -20.02
N LEU A 211 4.47 -2.81 -18.88
CA LEU A 211 4.96 -3.21 -17.55
C LEU A 211 4.39 -4.57 -17.08
N GLY A 212 3.59 -5.24 -17.91
CA GLY A 212 3.11 -6.59 -17.66
C GLY A 212 1.76 -6.67 -16.95
N MET A 213 1.00 -5.58 -16.81
CA MET A 213 -0.34 -5.65 -16.24
C MET A 213 -1.32 -6.32 -17.22
N PRO A 214 -2.04 -7.39 -16.81
CA PRO A 214 -2.93 -8.17 -17.67
C PRO A 214 -4.30 -7.50 -17.80
N PHE A 215 -4.52 -6.77 -18.88
CA PHE A 215 -5.82 -6.19 -19.19
C PHE A 215 -6.73 -7.18 -19.94
N ARG A 216 -8.05 -7.00 -19.80
CA ARG A 216 -9.03 -7.81 -20.54
C ARG A 216 -8.93 -7.53 -22.03
N GLY A 217 -8.93 -8.59 -22.85
CA GLY A 217 -8.79 -8.49 -24.31
C GLY A 217 -7.35 -8.60 -24.80
N ASP A 218 -6.36 -8.67 -23.93
CA ASP A 218 -4.98 -8.96 -24.31
C ASP A 218 -4.81 -10.48 -24.46
N GLU A 219 -4.38 -10.93 -25.62
CA GLU A 219 -4.21 -12.36 -25.90
C GLU A 219 -3.08 -13.00 -25.08
N LYS A 220 -2.07 -12.23 -24.73
CA LYS A 220 -0.96 -12.70 -23.85
C LYS A 220 -0.43 -11.55 -23.01
N PRO A 221 -0.27 -11.76 -21.68
CA PRO A 221 0.41 -10.77 -20.85
C PRO A 221 1.87 -10.64 -21.29
N VAL A 222 2.40 -9.41 -21.24
CA VAL A 222 3.83 -9.19 -21.48
C VAL A 222 4.60 -9.81 -20.32
N VAL A 223 5.27 -10.93 -20.58
CA VAL A 223 6.12 -11.58 -19.58
C VAL A 223 7.48 -10.87 -19.61
N VAL A 224 7.81 -10.16 -18.57
CA VAL A 224 9.16 -9.61 -18.36
C VAL A 224 10.09 -10.79 -18.10
N LYS A 225 10.84 -11.20 -19.11
CA LYS A 225 11.84 -12.27 -18.97
C LYS A 225 12.99 -11.79 -18.07
N HIS A 226 13.46 -12.70 -17.25
CA HIS A 226 14.59 -12.52 -16.32
C HIS A 226 15.93 -12.56 -17.06
#